data_c7c74ffb3dd8aca35286fb9f0bbc0fb5
#
_entry.id   c7c74ffb3dd8aca35286fb9f0bbc0fb5
#
_cell.length_a   1.000
_cell.length_b   1.000
_cell.length_c   1.000
_cell.angle_alpha   90.00
_cell.angle_beta   90.00
_cell.angle_gamma   90.00
#
_symmetry.space_group_name_H-M   'P 1'
#
loop_
_entity.id
_entity.type
_entity.pdbx_description
1 polymer ?
#
loop_
_entity_poly.entity_id
_entity_poly.type
_entity_poly.pdbx_seq_one_letter_code
_entity_poly.pdbx_strand_id
1 'polypeptide(L)' 'MDKKQMEFSVFCIESIAEKLGQTGDVIYEKLTKESNILNDYIVSCYDVLHTQGKEYIVDDIIEVMKQKGVKV' A
#
# COMPACT_ATOMS: atom_id res chain seq x y z
N MET A 1 -6.60 1.16 13.86
CA MET A 1 -6.75 1.85 12.55
C MET A 1 -8.14 2.48 12.52
N ASP A 2 -8.22 3.77 12.25
CA ASP A 2 -9.52 4.42 12.17
C ASP A 2 -10.17 4.18 10.80
N LYS A 3 -11.40 4.65 10.62
CA LYS A 3 -12.16 4.40 9.39
C LYS A 3 -11.47 5.00 8.16
N LYS A 4 -10.93 6.20 8.29
CA LYS A 4 -10.25 6.88 7.18
C LYS A 4 -8.99 6.13 6.78
N GLN A 5 -8.22 5.67 7.74
CA GLN A 5 -7.01 4.89 7.48
C GLN A 5 -7.35 3.56 6.84
N MET A 6 -8.45 2.93 7.27
CA MET A 6 -8.88 1.66 6.68
C MET A 6 -9.32 1.84 5.24
N GLU A 7 -10.11 2.87 4.96
CA GLU A 7 -10.55 3.16 3.60
C GLU A 7 -9.37 3.47 2.70
N PHE A 8 -8.41 4.24 3.20
CA PHE A 8 -7.20 4.55 2.45
C PHE A 8 -6.37 3.30 2.17
N SER A 9 -6.26 2.41 3.16
CA SER A 9 -5.52 1.16 2.99
C SER A 9 -6.14 0.29 1.90
N VAL A 10 -7.46 0.18 1.88
CA VAL A 10 -8.17 -0.57 0.84
C VAL A 10 -7.92 0.07 -0.52
N PHE A 11 -7.99 1.38 -0.60
CA PHE A 11 -7.70 2.11 -1.83
C PHE A 11 -6.29 1.80 -2.33
N CYS A 12 -5.31 1.81 -1.44
CA CYS A 12 -3.92 1.50 -1.81
C CYS A 12 -3.78 0.07 -2.31
N ILE A 13 -4.36 -0.87 -1.59
CA ILE A 13 -4.29 -2.29 -1.96
C ILE A 13 -4.89 -2.52 -3.35
N GLU A 14 -6.09 -2.00 -3.57
CA GLU A 14 -6.76 -2.20 -4.86
C GLU A 14 -6.02 -1.49 -6.00
N SER A 15 -5.50 -0.30 -5.74
CA SER A 15 -4.77 0.46 -6.75
C SER A 15 -3.46 -0.23 -7.14
N ILE A 16 -2.74 -0.78 -6.17
CA ILE A 16 -1.50 -1.52 -6.43
C ILE A 16 -1.82 -2.81 -7.18
N ALA A 17 -2.87 -3.51 -6.77
CA ALA A 17 -3.30 -4.75 -7.42
C ALA A 17 -3.59 -4.49 -8.90
N GLU A 18 -4.32 -3.41 -9.19
CA GLU A 18 -4.62 -3.03 -10.56
C GLU A 18 -3.34 -2.75 -11.35
N LYS A 19 -2.44 -1.98 -10.77
CA LYS A 19 -1.18 -1.61 -11.43
C LYS A 19 -0.33 -2.84 -11.76
N LEU A 20 -0.26 -3.79 -10.86
CA LEU A 20 0.60 -4.97 -11.00
C LEU A 20 -0.10 -6.15 -11.65
N GLY A 21 -1.39 -6.05 -11.96
CA GLY A 21 -2.15 -7.14 -12.52
C GLY A 21 -2.29 -8.32 -11.57
N GLN A 22 -2.40 -8.04 -10.28
CA GLN A 22 -2.54 -9.05 -9.22
C GLN A 22 -3.84 -8.83 -8.47
N THR A 23 -4.22 -9.80 -7.64
CA THR A 23 -5.45 -9.67 -6.84
C THR A 23 -5.17 -8.88 -5.56
N GLY A 24 -6.23 -8.31 -4.99
CA GLY A 24 -6.11 -7.58 -3.73
C GLY A 24 -5.61 -8.46 -2.59
N ASP A 25 -6.04 -9.72 -2.57
CA ASP A 25 -5.60 -10.70 -1.55
C ASP A 25 -4.08 -10.85 -1.54
N VAL A 26 -3.49 -10.97 -2.73
CA VAL A 26 -2.04 -11.13 -2.87
C VAL A 26 -1.33 -9.88 -2.39
N ILE A 27 -1.82 -8.72 -2.77
CA ILE A 27 -1.22 -7.44 -2.34
C ILE A 27 -1.35 -7.28 -0.82
N TYR A 28 -2.50 -7.61 -0.26
CA TYR A 28 -2.72 -7.53 1.18
C TYR A 28 -1.68 -8.38 1.93
N GLU A 29 -1.46 -9.61 1.48
CA GLU A 29 -0.47 -10.48 2.10
C GLU A 29 0.95 -9.91 1.99
N LYS A 30 1.29 -9.33 0.85
CA LYS A 30 2.60 -8.73 0.66
C LYS A 30 2.83 -7.55 1.59
N LEU A 31 1.78 -6.79 1.90
CA LEU A 31 1.88 -5.61 2.75
C LEU A 31 1.75 -5.93 4.25
N THR A 32 1.32 -7.14 4.60
CA THR A 32 1.11 -7.51 5.99
C THR A 32 1.96 -8.68 6.44
N LYS A 33 1.92 -9.81 5.73
CA LYS A 33 2.63 -11.02 6.14
C LYS A 33 4.08 -11.05 5.68
N GLU A 34 4.34 -10.59 4.46
CA GLU A 34 5.70 -10.57 3.91
C GLU A 34 6.48 -9.34 4.34
N SER A 35 5.79 -8.35 4.88
CA SER A 35 6.39 -7.12 5.37
C SER A 35 5.41 -6.52 6.37
N ASN A 36 5.73 -5.36 6.91
CA ASN A 36 4.77 -4.63 7.76
C ASN A 36 4.49 -3.25 7.17
N ILE A 37 4.54 -3.16 5.85
CA ILE A 37 4.39 -1.88 5.14
C ILE A 37 3.03 -1.25 5.42
N LEU A 38 1.98 -2.06 5.55
CA LEU A 38 0.65 -1.52 5.80
C LEU A 38 0.63 -0.67 7.08
N ASN A 39 1.12 -1.20 8.18
CA ASN A 39 1.13 -0.47 9.45
C ASN A 39 2.27 0.53 9.54
N ASP A 40 3.47 0.13 9.12
CA ASP A 40 4.67 0.94 9.31
C ASP A 40 4.77 2.10 8.35
N TYR A 41 4.12 2.00 7.20
CA TYR A 41 4.22 3.03 6.19
C TYR A 41 2.87 3.62 5.78
N ILE A 42 1.95 2.80 5.31
CA ILE A 42 0.68 3.30 4.77
C ILE A 42 -0.16 3.97 5.85
N VAL A 43 -0.37 3.29 6.96
CA VAL A 43 -1.17 3.84 8.08
C VAL A 43 -0.38 4.93 8.78
N SER A 44 0.88 4.69 9.04
CA SER A 44 1.74 5.63 9.77
C SER A 44 1.92 6.95 9.03
N CYS A 45 1.98 6.91 7.70
CA CYS A 45 2.16 8.10 6.87
C CYS A 45 0.86 8.58 6.21
N TYR A 46 -0.27 8.14 6.72
CA TYR A 46 -1.57 8.48 6.15
C TYR A 46 -1.73 9.99 5.91
N ASP A 47 -1.39 10.80 6.91
CA ASP A 47 -1.60 12.25 6.83
C ASP A 47 -0.89 12.88 5.63
N VAL A 48 0.26 12.37 5.27
CA VAL A 48 1.03 12.87 4.14
C VAL A 48 0.61 12.18 2.84
N LEU A 49 0.52 10.84 2.87
CA LEU A 49 0.25 10.08 1.66
C LEU A 49 -1.10 10.37 1.05
N HIS A 50 -2.15 10.48 1.88
CA HIS A 50 -3.50 10.61 1.34
C HIS A 50 -3.73 11.92 0.58
N THR A 51 -2.82 12.89 0.71
CA THR A 51 -2.92 14.16 -0.01
C THR A 51 -2.33 14.10 -1.41
N GLN A 52 -1.66 13.00 -1.75
CA GLN A 52 -1.01 12.85 -3.05
C GLN A 52 -1.96 12.22 -4.08
N GLY A 53 -1.59 12.31 -5.34
CA GLY A 53 -2.36 11.69 -6.40
C GLY A 53 -2.19 10.17 -6.40
N LYS A 54 -3.15 9.48 -7.03
CA LYS A 54 -3.18 8.01 -7.06
C LYS A 54 -1.87 7.42 -7.60
N GLU A 55 -1.39 7.93 -8.75
CA GLU A 55 -0.18 7.39 -9.36
C GLU A 55 1.03 7.54 -8.44
N TYR A 56 1.14 8.71 -7.81
CA TYR A 56 2.23 8.95 -6.86
C TYR A 56 2.18 7.96 -5.72
N ILE A 57 1.00 7.78 -5.13
CA ILE A 57 0.83 6.88 -3.99
C ILE A 57 1.21 5.45 -4.36
N VAL A 58 0.73 4.96 -5.50
CA VAL A 58 1.00 3.60 -5.95
C VAL A 58 2.49 3.40 -6.22
N ASP A 59 3.09 4.30 -6.97
CA ASP A 59 4.51 4.18 -7.32
C ASP A 59 5.39 4.27 -6.08
N ASP A 60 5.03 5.13 -5.14
CA ASP A 60 5.77 5.29 -3.89
C ASP A 60 5.74 4.02 -3.05
N ILE A 61 4.55 3.43 -2.90
CA ILE A 61 4.42 2.20 -2.10
C ILE A 61 5.13 1.03 -2.78
N ILE A 62 5.04 0.91 -4.10
CA ILE A 62 5.75 -0.13 -4.84
C ILE A 62 7.24 0.00 -4.62
N GLU A 63 7.76 1.22 -4.63
CA GLU A 63 9.18 1.45 -4.36
C GLU A 63 9.57 1.00 -2.95
N VAL A 64 8.73 1.30 -1.95
CA VAL A 64 8.96 0.84 -0.58
C VAL A 64 8.94 -0.69 -0.52
N MET A 65 8.04 -1.33 -1.25
CA MET A 65 7.99 -2.80 -1.32
C MET A 65 9.31 -3.35 -1.86
N LYS A 66 9.82 -2.77 -2.93
CA LYS A 66 11.10 -3.21 -3.51
C LYS A 66 12.26 -3.02 -2.54
N GLN A 67 12.29 -1.89 -1.84
CA GLN A 67 13.33 -1.61 -0.87
C GLN A 67 13.32 -2.61 0.29
N LYS A 68 12.16 -3.13 0.63
CA LYS A 68 12.02 -4.11 1.70
C LYS A 68 12.14 -5.55 1.21
N GLY A 69 12.45 -5.74 -0.07
CA GLY A 69 12.65 -7.06 -0.62
C GLY A 69 11.36 -7.81 -0.92
N VAL A 70 10.24 -7.12 -0.99
CA VAL A 70 8.96 -7.75 -1.35
C VAL A 70 8.87 -7.83 -2.87
N LYS A 71 8.56 -9.01 -3.38
CA LYS A 71 8.40 -9.21 -4.83
C LYS A 71 7.15 -8.51 -5.34
N VAL A 72 7.28 -7.78 -6.42
CA VAL A 72 6.16 -7.06 -7.05
C VAL A 72 5.88 -7.54 -8.47
#